data_8cd3ecac08f5fa5938a5a41f04ea8392
#
_entry.id   8cd3ecac08f5fa5938a5a41f04ea8392
#
_cell.length_a   1.000
_cell.length_b   1.000
_cell.length_c   1.000
_cell.angle_alpha   90.00
_cell.angle_beta   90.00
_cell.angle_gamma   90.00
#
_symmetry.space_group_name_H-M   'P 1'
#
loop_
_entity.id
_entity.type
_entity.pdbx_description
1 polymer ?
#
loop_
_entity_poly.entity_id
_entity_poly.type
_entity_poly.pdbx_seq_one_letter_code
_entity_poly.pdbx_strand_id
1 'polypeptide(L)'
;MEKISVFVTTYNNERTLAACLESVKWAEEIVVLDSLSSDATLDIARRYQCNIFQHPFMGYSKQKQMALDHTTHRWVLLLDADEALSPPLQEEIKRLQAAGLIGEGADGYELPRLEQLFWRMNHPGVRLNYFLRLFDKTKGKINTVPIHAGPEVIGVIKRIDMPFYHYGETSVHVKVDKINHYSTGLVEHKVAKNARANPLIMVFYPPLYFLRSYV
;
A
#
# COMPACT_ATOMS: atom_id res chain seq x y z
N MET A 1 19.08 15.96 -8.53
CA MET A 1 18.08 14.87 -8.73
C MET A 1 17.63 14.40 -7.36
N GLU A 2 16.34 14.42 -7.10
CA GLU A 2 15.79 13.96 -5.82
C GLU A 2 15.98 12.44 -5.70
N LYS A 3 16.47 11.98 -4.55
CA LYS A 3 16.61 10.55 -4.24
C LYS A 3 15.33 10.04 -3.61
N ILE A 4 15.00 8.78 -3.88
CA ILE A 4 13.78 8.15 -3.39
C ILE A 4 14.13 6.98 -2.47
N SER A 5 13.59 7.00 -1.25
CA SER A 5 13.58 5.83 -0.38
C SER A 5 12.25 5.08 -0.53
N VAL A 6 12.32 3.78 -0.72
CA VAL A 6 11.14 2.91 -0.65
C VAL A 6 11.05 2.31 0.74
N PHE A 7 9.86 2.28 1.33
CA PHE A 7 9.65 1.58 2.59
C PHE A 7 8.49 0.58 2.50
N VAL A 8 8.76 -0.61 3.02
CA VAL A 8 7.88 -1.77 2.95
C VAL A 8 7.66 -2.33 4.34
N THR A 9 6.41 -2.60 4.71
CA THR A 9 6.09 -3.36 5.92
C THR A 9 5.71 -4.78 5.55
N THR A 10 6.20 -5.77 6.30
CA THR A 10 6.02 -7.18 5.97
C THR A 10 5.80 -8.07 7.19
N TYR A 11 5.07 -9.17 6.98
CA TYR A 11 4.93 -10.30 7.90
C TYR A 11 4.54 -11.55 7.11
N ASN A 12 5.43 -12.54 7.04
CA ASN A 12 5.23 -13.81 6.34
C ASN A 12 4.75 -13.60 4.88
N ASN A 13 5.54 -12.86 4.10
CA ASN A 13 5.25 -12.52 2.71
C ASN A 13 6.22 -13.17 1.71
N GLU A 14 6.74 -14.37 1.98
CA GLU A 14 7.67 -15.06 1.06
C GLU A 14 7.14 -15.20 -0.38
N ARG A 15 5.82 -15.25 -0.55
CA ARG A 15 5.17 -15.39 -1.85
C ARG A 15 5.26 -14.15 -2.73
N THR A 16 5.19 -12.96 -2.14
CA THR A 16 4.99 -11.70 -2.91
C THR A 16 6.13 -10.71 -2.77
N LEU A 17 6.89 -10.76 -1.67
CA LEU A 17 7.94 -9.79 -1.37
C LEU A 17 9.00 -9.69 -2.48
N ALA A 18 9.37 -10.80 -3.13
CA ALA A 18 10.34 -10.77 -4.22
C ALA A 18 9.85 -9.90 -5.41
N ALA A 19 8.57 -10.01 -5.79
CA ALA A 19 7.98 -9.18 -6.85
C ALA A 19 7.90 -7.70 -6.43
N CYS A 20 7.58 -7.43 -5.17
CA CYS A 20 7.59 -6.09 -4.61
C CYS A 20 8.98 -5.45 -4.75
N LEU A 21 10.01 -6.09 -4.20
CA LEU A 21 11.38 -5.57 -4.17
C LEU A 21 12.00 -5.46 -5.57
N GLU A 22 11.74 -6.43 -6.45
CA GLU A 22 12.18 -6.37 -7.86
C GLU A 22 11.64 -5.12 -8.56
N SER A 23 10.40 -4.74 -8.28
CA SER A 23 9.77 -3.57 -8.90
C SER A 23 10.35 -2.23 -8.44
N VAL A 24 11.13 -2.21 -7.37
CA VAL A 24 11.71 -0.98 -6.78
C VAL A 24 13.22 -1.05 -6.59
N LYS A 25 13.89 -2.06 -7.15
CA LYS A 25 15.35 -2.22 -7.02
C LYS A 25 16.19 -1.07 -7.60
N TRP A 26 15.55 -0.20 -8.37
CA TRP A 26 16.15 1.02 -8.93
C TRP A 26 16.22 2.17 -7.91
N ALA A 27 15.52 2.09 -6.77
CA ALA A 27 15.51 3.12 -5.74
C ALA A 27 16.87 3.19 -5.02
N GLU A 28 17.22 4.38 -4.53
CA GLU A 28 18.49 4.61 -3.84
C GLU A 28 18.52 3.96 -2.45
N GLU A 29 17.35 3.70 -1.88
CA GLU A 29 17.21 3.06 -0.57
C GLU A 29 15.93 2.23 -0.52
N ILE A 30 16.03 1.03 0.03
CA ILE A 30 14.87 0.19 0.33
C ILE A 30 14.93 -0.18 1.81
N VAL A 31 13.95 0.27 2.57
CA VAL A 31 13.75 -0.06 3.99
C VAL A 31 12.66 -1.12 4.08
N VAL A 32 12.95 -2.21 4.77
CA VAL A 32 11.98 -3.28 5.08
C VAL A 32 11.82 -3.35 6.59
N LEU A 33 10.61 -3.10 7.08
CA LEU A 33 10.24 -3.32 8.48
C LEU A 33 9.44 -4.62 8.59
N ASP A 34 10.07 -5.62 9.17
CA ASP A 34 9.53 -6.96 9.33
C ASP A 34 8.90 -7.15 10.71
N SER A 35 7.71 -7.74 10.75
CA SER A 35 6.96 -8.01 11.97
C SER A 35 7.27 -9.38 12.58
N LEU A 36 8.54 -9.79 12.58
CA LEU A 36 9.05 -11.08 13.08
C LEU A 36 8.57 -12.26 12.24
N SER A 37 8.79 -12.20 10.94
CA SER A 37 8.47 -13.30 10.02
C SER A 37 9.23 -14.58 10.36
N SER A 38 8.56 -15.70 10.16
CA SER A 38 9.08 -17.06 10.39
C SER A 38 9.30 -17.89 9.12
N ASP A 39 8.91 -17.33 7.97
CA ASP A 39 9.10 -17.90 6.63
C ASP A 39 10.35 -17.33 5.93
N ALA A 40 10.50 -17.53 4.63
CA ALA A 40 11.64 -17.05 3.85
C ALA A 40 11.66 -15.52 3.58
N THR A 41 10.74 -14.72 4.18
CA THR A 41 10.61 -13.27 3.95
C THR A 41 11.94 -12.54 4.17
N LEU A 42 12.62 -12.77 5.28
CA LEU A 42 13.88 -12.09 5.59
C LEU A 42 15.02 -12.46 4.65
N ASP A 43 15.07 -13.71 4.21
CA ASP A 43 16.10 -14.16 3.25
C ASP A 43 15.88 -13.51 1.88
N ILE A 44 14.63 -13.30 1.50
CA ILE A 44 14.30 -12.52 0.30
C ILE A 44 14.79 -11.09 0.46
N ALA A 45 14.46 -10.40 1.55
CA ALA A 45 14.88 -9.01 1.77
C ALA A 45 16.41 -8.84 1.76
N ARG A 46 17.16 -9.79 2.35
CA ARG A 46 18.63 -9.79 2.32
C ARG A 46 19.20 -9.89 0.91
N ARG A 47 18.61 -10.72 0.03
CA ARG A 47 19.04 -10.86 -1.37
C ARG A 47 18.90 -9.56 -2.18
N TYR A 48 17.94 -8.71 -1.82
CA TYR A 48 17.76 -7.38 -2.43
C TYR A 48 18.54 -6.27 -1.72
N GLN A 49 19.41 -6.62 -0.76
CA GLN A 49 20.26 -5.66 -0.03
C GLN A 49 19.47 -4.55 0.67
N CYS A 50 18.26 -4.88 1.15
CA CYS A 50 17.42 -3.94 1.87
C CYS A 50 17.99 -3.57 3.25
N ASN A 51 17.73 -2.37 3.72
CA ASN A 51 17.90 -1.98 5.12
C ASN A 51 16.78 -2.63 5.94
N ILE A 52 17.10 -3.71 6.66
CA ILE A 52 16.10 -4.54 7.36
C ILE A 52 16.05 -4.14 8.83
N PHE A 53 14.84 -3.85 9.30
CA PHE A 53 14.51 -3.62 10.69
C PHE A 53 13.45 -4.62 11.14
N GLN A 54 13.48 -5.03 12.39
CA GLN A 54 12.50 -5.98 12.94
C GLN A 54 11.85 -5.39 14.18
N HIS A 55 10.53 -5.48 14.25
CA HIS A 55 9.76 -5.05 15.41
C HIS A 55 8.46 -5.86 15.51
N PRO A 56 8.03 -6.30 16.70
CA PRO A 56 6.70 -6.89 16.87
C PRO A 56 5.60 -6.00 16.30
N PHE A 57 4.55 -6.62 15.76
CA PHE A 57 3.46 -5.85 15.14
C PHE A 57 2.74 -4.95 16.16
N MET A 58 2.70 -3.66 15.88
CA MET A 58 2.07 -2.62 16.72
C MET A 58 0.76 -2.06 16.15
N GLY A 59 0.23 -2.69 15.10
CA GLY A 59 -0.85 -2.16 14.29
C GLY A 59 -0.33 -1.45 13.03
N TYR A 60 -1.14 -1.46 11.96
CA TYR A 60 -0.73 -1.02 10.62
C TYR A 60 -0.17 0.40 10.58
N SER A 61 -0.80 1.33 11.29
CA SER A 61 -0.39 2.73 11.31
C SER A 61 1.00 2.93 11.93
N LYS A 62 1.22 2.38 13.12
CA LYS A 62 2.50 2.52 13.83
C LYS A 62 3.63 1.79 13.09
N GLN A 63 3.33 0.61 12.53
CA GLN A 63 4.31 -0.15 11.77
C GLN A 63 4.76 0.60 10.51
N LYS A 64 3.82 1.17 9.74
CA LYS A 64 4.15 1.98 8.57
C LYS A 64 4.87 3.27 8.94
N GLN A 65 4.47 3.93 10.03
CA GLN A 65 5.17 5.14 10.50
C GLN A 65 6.61 4.83 10.91
N MET A 66 6.85 3.75 11.65
CA MET A 66 8.19 3.32 12.02
C MET A 66 9.06 3.00 10.78
N ALA A 67 8.50 2.34 9.77
CA ALA A 67 9.22 2.09 8.52
C ALA A 67 9.57 3.40 7.79
N LEU A 68 8.66 4.36 7.76
CA LEU A 68 8.89 5.70 7.21
C LEU A 68 10.02 6.43 7.96
N ASP A 69 10.04 6.35 9.29
CA ASP A 69 11.03 7.02 10.14
C ASP A 69 12.46 6.48 9.90
N HIS A 70 12.60 5.23 9.46
CA HIS A 70 13.88 4.64 9.08
C HIS A 70 14.39 5.06 7.69
N THR A 71 13.59 5.73 6.85
CA THR A 71 14.06 6.20 5.55
C THR A 71 14.96 7.42 5.67
N THR A 72 15.94 7.56 4.77
CA THR A 72 16.92 8.67 4.82
C THR A 72 16.59 9.81 3.87
N HIS A 73 15.95 9.52 2.72
CA HIS A 73 15.68 10.54 1.71
C HIS A 73 14.36 11.28 1.96
N ARG A 74 14.26 12.48 1.39
CA ARG A 74 13.09 13.36 1.49
C ARG A 74 11.88 12.77 0.79
N TRP A 75 12.06 12.26 -0.42
CA TRP A 75 11.00 11.61 -1.18
C TRP A 75 10.93 10.14 -0.83
N VAL A 76 9.73 9.68 -0.54
CA VAL A 76 9.49 8.32 -0.07
C VAL A 76 8.34 7.67 -0.84
N LEU A 77 8.48 6.38 -1.13
CA LEU A 77 7.46 5.55 -1.76
C LEU A 77 7.04 4.45 -0.79
N LEU A 78 5.76 4.40 -0.45
CA LEU A 78 5.16 3.32 0.35
C LEU A 78 4.68 2.19 -0.55
N LEU A 79 5.08 0.96 -0.23
CA LEU A 79 4.45 -0.26 -0.73
C LEU A 79 4.16 -1.23 0.42
N ASP A 80 3.07 -1.97 0.30
CA ASP A 80 2.85 -3.16 1.11
C ASP A 80 3.59 -4.34 0.45
N ALA A 81 4.00 -5.37 1.22
CA ALA A 81 4.81 -6.47 0.71
C ALA A 81 4.11 -7.36 -0.34
N ASP A 82 2.81 -7.16 -0.54
CA ASP A 82 1.99 -7.77 -1.57
C ASP A 82 1.64 -6.81 -2.72
N GLU A 83 2.37 -5.68 -2.83
CA GLU A 83 2.24 -4.70 -3.91
C GLU A 83 3.52 -4.64 -4.75
N ALA A 84 3.39 -4.29 -6.04
CA ALA A 84 4.52 -4.08 -6.94
C ALA A 84 4.19 -3.00 -7.97
N LEU A 85 5.16 -2.15 -8.31
CA LEU A 85 4.99 -1.19 -9.39
C LEU A 85 4.89 -1.91 -10.74
N SER A 86 3.95 -1.51 -11.59
CA SER A 86 3.94 -1.97 -12.98
C SER A 86 5.16 -1.45 -13.74
N PRO A 87 5.65 -2.14 -14.78
CA PRO A 87 6.77 -1.65 -15.56
C PRO A 87 6.58 -0.22 -16.12
N PRO A 88 5.40 0.17 -16.65
CA PRO A 88 5.16 1.55 -17.07
C PRO A 88 5.28 2.56 -15.93
N LEU A 89 4.82 2.22 -14.71
CA LEU A 89 4.92 3.11 -13.55
C LEU A 89 6.37 3.28 -13.09
N GLN A 90 7.16 2.21 -13.11
CA GLN A 90 8.59 2.28 -12.81
C GLN A 90 9.32 3.24 -13.76
N GLU A 91 9.08 3.09 -15.06
CA GLU A 91 9.69 3.95 -16.08
C GLU A 91 9.26 5.40 -15.93
N GLU A 92 8.00 5.67 -15.63
CA GLU A 92 7.51 7.03 -15.42
C GLU A 92 8.14 7.68 -14.17
N ILE A 93 8.22 6.97 -13.05
CA ILE A 93 8.86 7.52 -11.84
C ILE A 93 10.34 7.80 -12.11
N LYS A 94 11.08 6.88 -12.75
CA LYS A 94 12.48 7.08 -13.14
C LYS A 94 12.65 8.27 -14.09
N ARG A 95 11.74 8.43 -15.06
CA ARG A 95 11.75 9.56 -16.00
C ARG A 95 11.56 10.89 -15.26
N LEU A 96 10.57 10.96 -14.36
CA LEU A 96 10.32 12.16 -13.54
C LEU A 96 11.51 12.49 -12.64
N GLN A 97 12.11 11.46 -12.03
CA GLN A 97 13.31 11.61 -11.19
C GLN A 97 14.51 12.13 -12.01
N ALA A 98 14.79 11.51 -13.15
CA ALA A 98 15.91 11.91 -14.02
C ALA A 98 15.74 13.32 -14.57
N ALA A 99 14.53 13.74 -14.88
CA ALA A 99 14.21 15.08 -15.34
C ALA A 99 14.18 16.15 -14.23
N GLY A 100 14.34 15.75 -12.95
CA GLY A 100 14.24 16.67 -11.81
C GLY A 100 12.80 17.15 -11.53
N LEU A 101 11.80 16.44 -12.05
CA LEU A 101 10.39 16.83 -11.96
C LEU A 101 9.66 16.26 -10.72
N ILE A 102 10.32 15.37 -9.97
CA ILE A 102 9.79 14.91 -8.68
C ILE A 102 9.72 16.12 -7.74
N GLY A 103 8.51 16.43 -7.26
CA GLY A 103 8.27 17.57 -6.38
C GLY A 103 8.04 18.91 -7.09
N GLU A 104 8.11 18.97 -8.41
CA GLU A 104 7.79 20.20 -9.14
C GLU A 104 6.28 20.47 -9.10
N GLY A 105 5.88 21.41 -8.22
CA GLY A 105 4.48 21.76 -7.98
C GLY A 105 3.63 20.60 -7.44
N ALA A 106 4.24 19.66 -6.72
CA ALA A 106 3.57 18.58 -6.02
C ALA A 106 4.29 18.22 -4.72
N ASP A 107 3.54 17.83 -3.71
CA ASP A 107 4.00 17.35 -2.42
C ASP A 107 3.76 15.85 -2.26
N GLY A 108 2.97 15.28 -3.16
CA GLY A 108 2.71 13.85 -3.24
C GLY A 108 2.03 13.44 -4.55
N TYR A 109 2.04 12.13 -4.79
CA TYR A 109 1.46 11.53 -5.98
C TYR A 109 0.56 10.35 -5.59
N GLU A 110 -0.69 10.41 -6.06
CA GLU A 110 -1.62 9.28 -6.02
C GLU A 110 -1.38 8.38 -7.22
N LEU A 111 -1.36 7.08 -6.96
CA LEU A 111 -1.17 6.01 -7.95
C LEU A 111 -2.43 5.13 -7.99
N PRO A 112 -2.91 4.72 -9.18
CA PRO A 112 -4.04 3.82 -9.29
C PRO A 112 -3.63 2.38 -8.96
N ARG A 113 -4.46 1.66 -8.21
CA ARG A 113 -4.21 0.28 -7.79
C ARG A 113 -4.99 -0.70 -8.66
N LEU A 114 -4.29 -1.65 -9.27
CA LEU A 114 -4.85 -2.76 -10.00
C LEU A 114 -4.84 -4.02 -9.11
N GLU A 115 -6.03 -4.50 -8.75
CA GLU A 115 -6.23 -5.61 -7.83
C GLU A 115 -6.12 -6.96 -8.55
N GLN A 116 -5.47 -7.92 -7.90
CA GLN A 116 -5.63 -9.33 -8.26
C GLN A 116 -6.84 -9.91 -7.52
N LEU A 117 -7.76 -10.50 -8.28
CA LEU A 117 -8.85 -11.30 -7.76
C LEU A 117 -8.55 -12.78 -8.00
N PHE A 118 -8.26 -13.51 -6.94
CA PHE A 118 -7.86 -14.92 -6.96
C PHE A 118 -6.65 -15.17 -7.88
N TRP A 119 -6.87 -15.61 -9.11
CA TRP A 119 -5.82 -15.96 -10.09
C TRP A 119 -5.67 -14.96 -11.24
N ARG A 120 -6.44 -13.88 -11.26
CA ARG A 120 -6.41 -12.89 -12.35
C ARG A 120 -6.31 -11.46 -11.82
N MET A 121 -5.55 -10.64 -12.50
CA MET A 121 -5.64 -9.20 -12.35
C MET A 121 -6.98 -8.69 -12.88
N ASN A 122 -7.55 -7.68 -12.25
CA ASN A 122 -8.73 -6.99 -12.75
C ASN A 122 -8.52 -6.49 -14.17
N HIS A 123 -9.61 -6.43 -14.94
CA HIS A 123 -9.58 -5.91 -16.31
C HIS A 123 -9.16 -4.42 -16.29
N PRO A 124 -8.30 -3.95 -17.24
CA PRO A 124 -7.86 -2.55 -17.31
C PRO A 124 -8.99 -1.50 -17.40
N GLY A 125 -10.18 -1.90 -17.87
CA GLY A 125 -11.38 -1.03 -17.96
C GLY A 125 -12.14 -0.84 -16.64
N VAL A 126 -11.73 -1.50 -15.56
CA VAL A 126 -12.36 -1.29 -14.23
C VAL A 126 -11.94 0.05 -13.68
N ARG A 127 -12.88 0.77 -13.04
CA ARG A 127 -12.54 2.00 -12.31
C ARG A 127 -11.54 1.69 -11.20
N LEU A 128 -10.35 2.25 -11.31
CA LEU A 128 -9.29 2.07 -10.33
C LEU A 128 -9.44 3.07 -9.17
N ASN A 129 -9.11 2.62 -7.97
CA ASN A 129 -8.96 3.50 -6.81
C ASN A 129 -7.52 4.03 -6.78
N TYR A 130 -7.39 5.32 -6.45
CA TYR A 130 -6.10 5.99 -6.31
C TYR A 130 -5.68 6.03 -4.85
N PHE A 131 -4.39 5.81 -4.61
CA PHE A 131 -3.79 5.82 -3.29
C PHE A 131 -2.54 6.70 -3.31
N LEU A 132 -2.40 7.57 -2.32
CA LEU A 132 -1.17 8.33 -2.11
C LEU A 132 -0.05 7.35 -1.75
N ARG A 133 1.03 7.32 -2.55
CA ARG A 133 2.13 6.36 -2.38
C ARG A 133 3.50 7.01 -2.43
N LEU A 134 3.73 7.96 -3.33
CA LEU A 134 4.99 8.69 -3.45
C LEU A 134 4.79 10.10 -2.88
N PHE A 135 5.59 10.51 -1.90
CA PHE A 135 5.38 11.79 -1.23
C PHE A 135 6.63 12.35 -0.55
N ASP A 136 6.60 13.65 -0.27
CA ASP A 136 7.57 14.36 0.56
C ASP A 136 7.30 14.06 2.05
N LYS A 137 8.17 13.29 2.71
CA LYS A 137 8.00 12.92 4.11
C LYS A 137 8.11 14.11 5.08
N THR A 138 8.67 15.25 4.66
CA THR A 138 8.71 16.44 5.51
C THR A 138 7.35 17.12 5.62
N LYS A 139 6.43 16.80 4.71
CA LYS A 139 5.04 17.29 4.66
C LYS A 139 4.00 16.22 4.93
N GLY A 140 4.43 14.97 5.11
CA GLY A 140 3.56 13.82 5.27
C GLY A 140 3.88 12.94 6.47
N LYS A 141 2.87 12.22 6.92
CA LYS A 141 2.94 11.20 7.97
C LYS A 141 1.95 10.08 7.66
N ILE A 142 2.07 8.96 8.34
CA ILE A 142 1.05 7.90 8.27
C ILE A 142 -0.11 8.26 9.20
N ASN A 143 -1.35 8.15 8.69
CA ASN A 143 -2.55 8.40 9.48
C ASN A 143 -2.72 7.36 10.60
N THR A 144 -3.62 7.64 11.54
CA THR A 144 -3.86 6.79 12.72
C THR A 144 -5.04 5.84 12.56
N VAL A 145 -5.50 5.61 11.32
CA VAL A 145 -6.63 4.70 11.06
C VAL A 145 -6.19 3.26 11.35
N PRO A 146 -6.96 2.49 12.14
CA PRO A 146 -6.57 1.13 12.56
C PRO A 146 -6.35 0.15 11.40
N ILE A 147 -7.18 0.26 10.35
CA ILE A 147 -7.12 -0.54 9.12
C ILE A 147 -7.05 0.43 7.94
N HIS A 148 -6.31 0.06 6.90
CA HIS A 148 -6.03 0.90 5.74
C HIS A 148 -5.21 2.17 6.06
N ALA A 149 -4.27 2.04 7.01
CA ALA A 149 -3.31 3.09 7.29
C ALA A 149 -2.52 3.46 6.03
N GLY A 150 -2.48 4.75 5.73
CA GLY A 150 -1.79 5.30 4.55
C GLY A 150 -1.24 6.69 4.83
N PRO A 151 -0.48 7.25 3.89
CA PRO A 151 0.06 8.59 4.03
C PRO A 151 -1.03 9.66 4.03
N GLU A 152 -0.82 10.70 4.83
CA GLU A 152 -1.51 11.99 4.76
C GLU A 152 -0.47 13.08 4.54
N VAL A 153 -0.65 13.91 3.54
CA VAL A 153 0.29 14.96 3.13
C VAL A 153 -0.42 16.29 3.12
N ILE A 154 0.23 17.31 3.68
CA ILE A 154 -0.23 18.70 3.61
C ILE A 154 0.40 19.33 2.39
N GLY A 155 -0.41 19.64 1.36
CA GLY A 155 0.07 20.27 0.14
C GLY A 155 -0.64 19.82 -1.13
N VAL A 156 0.04 19.95 -2.25
CA VAL A 156 -0.50 19.64 -3.58
C VAL A 156 -0.28 18.17 -3.92
N ILE A 157 -1.36 17.46 -4.20
CA ILE A 157 -1.32 16.06 -4.63
C ILE A 157 -1.61 15.98 -6.12
N LYS A 158 -0.72 15.38 -6.88
CA LYS A 158 -0.90 15.07 -8.30
C LYS A 158 -1.18 13.58 -8.50
N ARG A 159 -1.51 13.18 -9.74
CA ARG A 159 -1.73 11.77 -10.11
C ARG A 159 -0.71 11.34 -11.15
N ILE A 160 -0.31 10.08 -11.04
CA ILE A 160 0.38 9.34 -12.09
C ILE A 160 -0.56 8.20 -12.49
N ASP A 161 -1.01 8.16 -13.74
CA ASP A 161 -2.09 7.27 -14.18
C ASP A 161 -1.63 5.84 -14.56
N MET A 162 -0.37 5.50 -14.27
CA MET A 162 0.15 4.13 -14.41
C MET A 162 -0.09 3.36 -13.11
N PRO A 163 -0.62 2.12 -13.18
CA PRO A 163 -1.02 1.39 -11.98
C PRO A 163 0.14 0.72 -11.27
N PHE A 164 -0.02 0.52 -9.97
CA PHE A 164 0.69 -0.52 -9.24
C PHE A 164 -0.22 -1.74 -9.02
N TYR A 165 0.37 -2.91 -8.92
CA TYR A 165 -0.31 -4.18 -8.70
C TYR A 165 -0.48 -4.44 -7.21
N HIS A 166 -1.60 -5.03 -6.83
CA HIS A 166 -1.81 -5.59 -5.51
C HIS A 166 -2.15 -7.07 -5.65
N TYR A 167 -1.25 -7.92 -5.19
CA TYR A 167 -1.38 -9.38 -5.25
C TYR A 167 -2.28 -9.86 -4.11
N GLY A 168 -3.56 -9.95 -4.38
CA GLY A 168 -4.55 -10.43 -3.42
C GLY A 168 -4.42 -11.91 -3.09
N GLU A 169 -5.31 -12.39 -2.24
CA GLU A 169 -5.39 -13.78 -1.88
C GLU A 169 -5.85 -14.64 -3.05
N THR A 170 -5.19 -15.78 -3.25
CA THR A 170 -5.54 -16.76 -4.30
C THR A 170 -6.64 -17.71 -3.85
N SER A 171 -7.00 -17.73 -2.57
CA SER A 171 -8.00 -18.62 -1.96
C SER A 171 -9.21 -17.84 -1.45
N VAL A 172 -10.42 -18.32 -1.78
CA VAL A 172 -11.68 -17.78 -1.26
C VAL A 172 -11.73 -17.88 0.27
N HIS A 173 -11.26 -19.00 0.82
CA HIS A 173 -11.24 -19.24 2.28
C HIS A 173 -10.42 -18.16 3.00
N VAL A 174 -9.18 -17.95 2.58
CA VAL A 174 -8.29 -16.92 3.15
C VAL A 174 -8.90 -15.53 3.01
N LYS A 175 -9.58 -15.23 1.89
CA LYS A 175 -10.25 -13.94 1.69
C LYS A 175 -11.42 -13.74 2.65
N VAL A 176 -12.21 -14.77 2.91
CA VAL A 176 -13.33 -14.71 3.86
C VAL A 176 -12.82 -14.51 5.28
N ASP A 177 -11.79 -15.23 5.70
CA ASP A 177 -11.17 -15.08 7.01
C ASP A 177 -10.61 -13.66 7.22
N LYS A 178 -9.94 -13.11 6.20
CA LYS A 178 -9.43 -11.72 6.23
C LYS A 178 -10.56 -10.70 6.34
N ILE A 179 -11.67 -10.88 5.60
CA ILE A 179 -12.85 -10.01 5.69
C ILE A 179 -13.46 -10.08 7.10
N ASN A 180 -13.59 -11.26 7.67
CA ASN A 180 -14.11 -11.44 9.03
C ASN A 180 -13.23 -10.76 10.06
N HIS A 181 -11.91 -10.94 9.97
CA HIS A 181 -10.95 -10.31 10.86
C HIS A 181 -11.01 -8.76 10.76
N TYR A 182 -11.04 -8.22 9.55
CA TYR A 182 -11.13 -6.77 9.34
C TYR A 182 -12.47 -6.18 9.80
N SER A 183 -13.57 -6.86 9.53
CA SER A 183 -14.90 -6.39 9.98
C SER A 183 -14.97 -6.34 11.51
N THR A 184 -14.43 -7.34 12.19
CA THR A 184 -14.35 -7.36 13.67
C THR A 184 -13.49 -6.22 14.20
N GLY A 185 -12.30 -6.01 13.64
CA GLY A 185 -11.41 -4.92 14.05
C GLY A 185 -11.96 -3.51 13.80
N LEU A 186 -12.94 -3.36 12.89
CA LEU A 186 -13.60 -2.07 12.64
C LEU A 186 -14.78 -1.79 13.58
N VAL A 187 -15.31 -2.79 14.29
CA VAL A 187 -16.48 -2.61 15.16
C VAL A 187 -16.22 -1.58 16.25
N GLU A 188 -15.13 -1.73 16.99
CA GLU A 188 -14.77 -0.79 18.07
C GLU A 188 -14.63 0.64 17.56
N HIS A 189 -13.97 0.82 16.43
CA HIS A 189 -13.81 2.13 15.80
C HIS A 189 -15.14 2.75 15.36
N LYS A 190 -16.08 1.94 14.83
CA LYS A 190 -17.42 2.40 14.46
C LYS A 190 -18.25 2.75 15.68
N VAL A 191 -18.17 1.94 16.73
CA VAL A 191 -18.85 2.20 18.01
C VAL A 191 -18.34 3.50 18.64
N ALA A 192 -17.03 3.72 18.68
CA ALA A 192 -16.42 4.96 19.15
C ALA A 192 -16.88 6.21 18.37
N LYS A 193 -17.23 6.04 17.09
CA LYS A 193 -17.82 7.10 16.24
C LYS A 193 -19.36 7.19 16.32
N ASN A 194 -19.98 6.53 17.28
CA ASN A 194 -21.46 6.46 17.42
C ASN A 194 -22.18 5.97 16.15
N ALA A 195 -21.53 5.15 15.33
CA ALA A 195 -22.16 4.57 14.16
C ALA A 195 -23.27 3.60 14.58
N ARG A 196 -24.48 3.79 14.06
CA ARG A 196 -25.62 2.92 14.34
C ARG A 196 -25.93 2.04 13.14
N ALA A 197 -26.27 0.78 13.39
CA ALA A 197 -26.75 -0.10 12.36
C ALA A 197 -28.13 0.37 11.87
N ASN A 198 -28.32 0.46 10.57
CA ASN A 198 -29.62 0.76 9.95
C ASN A 198 -30.14 -0.50 9.26
N PRO A 199 -31.24 -1.09 9.72
CA PRO A 199 -31.80 -2.33 9.16
C PRO A 199 -32.09 -2.24 7.67
N LEU A 200 -32.58 -1.09 7.20
CA LEU A 200 -32.90 -0.89 5.78
C LEU A 200 -31.61 -0.93 4.93
N ILE A 201 -30.54 -0.29 5.40
CA ILE A 201 -29.23 -0.35 4.71
C ILE A 201 -28.71 -1.79 4.69
N MET A 202 -28.86 -2.54 5.77
CA MET A 202 -28.39 -3.94 5.82
C MET A 202 -29.12 -4.84 4.81
N VAL A 203 -30.39 -4.59 4.54
CA VAL A 203 -31.20 -5.39 3.59
C VAL A 203 -30.98 -4.92 2.14
N PHE A 204 -31.02 -3.61 1.90
CA PHE A 204 -31.03 -3.06 0.53
C PHE A 204 -29.64 -2.80 -0.05
N TYR A 205 -28.63 -2.51 0.78
CA TYR A 205 -27.29 -2.19 0.29
C TYR A 205 -26.62 -3.35 -0.48
N PRO A 206 -26.64 -4.61 -0.02
CA PRO A 206 -25.98 -5.69 -0.75
C PRO A 206 -26.51 -5.89 -2.18
N PRO A 207 -27.85 -6.00 -2.42
CA PRO A 207 -28.36 -6.14 -3.78
C PRO A 207 -28.13 -4.91 -4.65
N LEU A 208 -28.25 -3.71 -4.09
CA LEU A 208 -27.95 -2.47 -4.83
C LEU A 208 -26.47 -2.38 -5.21
N TYR A 209 -25.58 -2.74 -4.29
CA TYR A 209 -24.15 -2.77 -4.56
C TYR A 209 -23.80 -3.83 -5.63
N PHE A 210 -24.43 -5.00 -5.57
CA PHE A 210 -24.29 -6.03 -6.59
C PHE A 210 -24.70 -5.51 -7.97
N LEU A 211 -25.91 -4.97 -8.10
CA LEU A 211 -26.40 -4.38 -9.36
C LEU A 211 -25.45 -3.30 -9.89
N ARG A 212 -25.02 -2.37 -9.06
CA ARG A 212 -24.07 -1.31 -9.43
C ARG A 212 -22.71 -1.86 -9.93
N SER A 213 -22.29 -3.01 -9.45
CA SER A 213 -20.97 -3.59 -9.77
C SER A 213 -20.98 -4.49 -11.00
N TYR A 214 -22.15 -5.00 -11.40
CA TYR A 214 -22.29 -6.01 -12.45
C TYR A 214 -23.24 -5.60 -13.58
N VAL A 215 -23.92 -4.49 -13.46
CA VAL A 215 -24.78 -3.86 -14.47
C VAL A 215 -24.27 -2.45 -14.79
#